data_aaf59627f86cad8cae5fbdf87329fc4c
#
_entry.id   aaf59627f86cad8cae5fbdf87329fc4c
#
_cell.length_a   1.000
_cell.length_b   1.000
_cell.length_c   1.000
_cell.angle_alpha   90.00
_cell.angle_beta   90.00
_cell.angle_gamma   90.00
#
_symmetry.space_group_name_H-M   'P 1'
#
loop_
_entity.id
_entity.type
_entity.pdbx_description
1 polymer ?
#
loop_
_entity_poly.entity_id
_entity_poly.type
_entity_poly.pdbx_seq_one_letter_code
_entity_poly.pdbx_strand_id
1 'polypeptide(L)'
;MKIIGFNLGIANIGWALRENDEIIDCGVRVFDIPENPKNGNSLALERRENKARMKIVKRKKARMLATKTFLKKEFNVDLSKLFLIGSTQSIYELRTKALSSLISKEELSAIILHIVKHRGYDDSALKNENGTIIEALNKNKEAMLKFKSVGEYFYKNFVQNKEV
;
A
#
# COMPACT_ATOMS: atom_id res chain seq x y z
N MET A 1 -22.88 20.26 46.34
CA MET A 1 -22.86 19.49 45.07
C MET A 1 -21.50 18.84 44.97
N LYS A 2 -21.44 17.51 44.72
CA LYS A 2 -20.18 16.77 44.56
C LYS A 2 -19.81 16.73 43.06
N ILE A 3 -18.57 17.11 42.74
CA ILE A 3 -18.04 17.14 41.38
C ILE A 3 -16.74 16.34 41.36
N ILE A 4 -16.61 15.43 40.41
CA ILE A 4 -15.35 14.72 40.13
C ILE A 4 -14.75 15.25 38.85
N GLY A 5 -13.48 15.64 38.91
CA GLY A 5 -12.69 16.09 37.77
C GLY A 5 -11.59 15.10 37.44
N PHE A 6 -11.29 14.95 36.14
CA PHE A 6 -10.19 14.12 35.65
C PHE A 6 -9.21 14.94 34.82
N ASN A 7 -7.94 14.72 35.05
CA ASN A 7 -6.86 15.20 34.19
C ASN A 7 -6.21 14.00 33.50
N LEU A 8 -6.34 13.95 32.17
CA LEU A 8 -5.85 12.84 31.36
C LEU A 8 -4.51 13.23 30.73
N GLY A 9 -3.42 12.76 31.33
CA GLY A 9 -2.07 12.88 30.78
C GLY A 9 -1.71 11.69 29.88
N ILE A 10 -0.50 11.75 29.30
CA ILE A 10 0.02 10.70 28.39
C ILE A 10 0.36 9.42 29.19
N ALA A 11 0.89 9.58 30.40
CA ALA A 11 1.33 8.47 31.27
C ALA A 11 0.67 8.52 32.65
N ASN A 12 -0.36 9.34 32.86
CA ASN A 12 -1.04 9.43 34.13
C ASN A 12 -2.51 9.81 33.95
N ILE A 13 -3.30 9.50 34.95
CA ILE A 13 -4.65 9.99 35.14
C ILE A 13 -4.74 10.59 36.55
N GLY A 14 -4.89 11.90 36.61
CA GLY A 14 -5.22 12.60 37.89
C GLY A 14 -6.71 12.70 38.04
N TRP A 15 -7.19 12.62 39.29
CA TRP A 15 -8.57 12.85 39.62
C TRP A 15 -8.71 13.66 40.91
N ALA A 16 -9.76 14.43 41.04
CA ALA A 16 -10.11 15.15 42.26
C ALA A 16 -11.63 15.13 42.48
N LEU A 17 -12.02 14.89 43.71
CA LEU A 17 -13.39 14.99 44.17
C LEU A 17 -13.56 16.29 44.96
N ARG A 18 -14.45 17.15 44.51
CA ARG A 18 -14.75 18.43 45.12
C ARG A 18 -16.18 18.46 45.65
N GLU A 19 -16.37 18.98 46.79
CA GLU A 19 -17.69 19.32 47.31
C GLU A 19 -17.72 20.83 47.66
N ASN A 20 -18.64 21.56 46.99
CA ASN A 20 -18.67 23.01 46.98
C ASN A 20 -17.31 23.60 46.56
N ASP A 21 -16.56 24.26 47.47
CA ASP A 21 -15.26 24.86 47.20
C ASP A 21 -14.08 24.10 47.83
N GLU A 22 -14.32 22.95 48.44
CA GLU A 22 -13.30 22.14 49.11
C GLU A 22 -13.01 20.87 48.33
N ILE A 23 -11.71 20.50 48.22
CA ILE A 23 -11.28 19.22 47.66
C ILE A 23 -11.37 18.19 48.79
N ILE A 24 -12.28 17.20 48.63
CA ILE A 24 -12.47 16.15 49.60
C ILE A 24 -11.40 15.06 49.45
N ASP A 25 -11.08 14.71 48.20
CA ASP A 25 -10.10 13.66 47.90
C ASP A 25 -9.52 13.88 46.53
N CYS A 26 -8.29 13.44 46.33
CA CYS A 26 -7.62 13.51 45.04
C CYS A 26 -6.56 12.42 44.92
N GLY A 27 -6.22 12.05 43.69
CA GLY A 27 -5.22 11.05 43.48
C GLY A 27 -4.70 11.08 42.04
N VAL A 28 -3.62 10.35 41.85
CA VAL A 28 -3.04 10.15 40.52
C VAL A 28 -2.71 8.67 40.33
N ARG A 29 -3.09 8.15 39.18
CA ARG A 29 -2.60 6.86 38.67
C ARG A 29 -1.55 7.08 37.61
N VAL A 30 -0.34 6.61 37.83
CA VAL A 30 0.74 6.65 36.88
C VAL A 30 0.83 5.30 36.16
N PHE A 31 1.06 5.32 34.85
CA PHE A 31 1.28 4.16 34.00
C PHE A 31 2.72 4.18 33.48
N ASP A 32 3.16 3.05 32.98
CA ASP A 32 4.43 3.00 32.24
C ASP A 32 4.38 3.94 31.04
N ILE A 33 5.52 4.57 30.74
CA ILE A 33 5.63 5.51 29.63
C ILE A 33 5.30 4.76 28.35
N PRO A 34 4.28 5.21 27.57
CA PRO A 34 3.84 4.52 26.35
C PRO A 34 4.76 4.78 25.16
N GLU A 35 6.07 4.82 25.42
CA GLU A 35 7.12 5.11 24.46
C GLU A 35 8.08 3.93 24.33
N ASN A 36 8.60 3.74 23.12
CA ASN A 36 9.61 2.74 22.86
C ASN A 36 10.94 3.20 23.46
N PRO A 37 11.56 2.44 24.39
CA PRO A 37 12.80 2.84 25.06
C PRO A 37 14.00 3.02 24.11
N LYS A 38 13.94 2.47 22.89
CA LYS A 38 15.04 2.58 21.92
C LYS A 38 15.01 3.86 21.08
N ASN A 39 13.83 4.38 20.75
CA ASN A 39 13.70 5.50 19.81
C ASN A 39 12.78 6.63 20.28
N GLY A 40 12.22 6.55 21.48
CA GLY A 40 11.33 7.56 22.06
C GLY A 40 9.95 7.69 21.34
N ASN A 41 9.68 6.83 20.35
CA ASN A 41 8.43 6.89 19.63
C ASN A 41 7.28 6.27 20.43
N SER A 42 6.10 6.84 20.29
CA SER A 42 4.89 6.28 20.90
C SER A 42 4.63 4.84 20.42
N LEU A 43 4.38 3.91 21.36
CA LEU A 43 3.95 2.54 21.04
C LEU A 43 2.66 2.52 20.19
N ALA A 44 1.83 3.56 20.31
CA ALA A 44 0.65 3.74 19.46
C ALA A 44 1.00 4.06 18.00
N LEU A 45 2.16 4.69 17.74
CA LEU A 45 2.64 4.96 16.37
C LEU A 45 2.99 3.65 15.66
N GLU A 46 3.80 2.81 16.28
CA GLU A 46 4.18 1.51 15.72
C GLU A 46 2.95 0.64 15.42
N ARG A 47 2.00 0.59 16.35
CA ARG A 47 0.73 -0.11 16.15
C ARG A 47 -0.07 0.43 14.97
N ARG A 48 -0.13 1.76 14.80
CA ARG A 48 -0.83 2.41 13.66
C ARG A 48 -0.15 2.08 12.34
N GLU A 49 1.16 2.11 12.28
CA GLU A 49 1.94 1.76 11.08
C GLU A 49 1.73 0.29 10.69
N ASN A 50 1.84 -0.63 11.64
CA ASN A 50 1.60 -2.05 11.40
C ASN A 50 0.16 -2.30 10.90
N LYS A 51 -0.83 -1.63 11.49
CA LYS A 51 -2.22 -1.69 11.04
C LYS A 51 -2.40 -1.15 9.62
N ALA A 52 -1.70 -0.06 9.27
CA ALA A 52 -1.71 0.50 7.92
C ALA A 52 -1.08 -0.47 6.90
N ARG A 53 0.08 -1.04 7.19
CA ARG A 53 0.73 -2.08 6.37
C ARG A 53 -0.18 -3.28 6.14
N MET A 54 -0.82 -3.78 7.20
CA MET A 54 -1.77 -4.91 7.10
C MET A 54 -2.99 -4.57 6.23
N LYS A 55 -3.51 -3.34 6.29
CA LYS A 55 -4.60 -2.89 5.40
C LYS A 55 -4.18 -2.92 3.93
N ILE A 56 -2.96 -2.47 3.61
CA ILE A 56 -2.43 -2.50 2.22
C ILE A 56 -2.36 -3.95 1.72
N VAL A 57 -1.81 -4.86 2.52
CA VAL A 57 -1.71 -6.28 2.16
C VAL A 57 -3.09 -6.91 1.95
N LYS A 58 -4.04 -6.66 2.87
CA LYS A 58 -5.43 -7.15 2.74
C LYS A 58 -6.11 -6.64 1.46
N ARG A 59 -5.98 -5.35 1.15
CA ARG A 59 -6.52 -4.75 -0.07
C ARG A 59 -5.91 -5.37 -1.34
N LYS A 60 -4.59 -5.62 -1.34
CA LYS A 60 -3.91 -6.29 -2.45
C LYS A 60 -4.44 -7.71 -2.65
N LYS A 61 -4.56 -8.50 -1.57
CA LYS A 61 -5.10 -9.87 -1.62
C LYS A 61 -6.56 -9.88 -2.12
N ALA A 62 -7.41 -9.01 -1.59
CA ALA A 62 -8.81 -8.91 -2.00
C ALA A 62 -8.94 -8.56 -3.49
N ARG A 63 -8.18 -7.56 -3.97
CA ARG A 63 -8.16 -7.18 -5.38
C ARG A 63 -7.72 -8.32 -6.28
N MET A 64 -6.64 -9.00 -5.93
CA MET A 64 -6.16 -10.16 -6.69
C MET A 64 -7.19 -11.30 -6.74
N LEU A 65 -7.85 -11.58 -5.62
CA LEU A 65 -8.89 -12.60 -5.55
C LEU A 65 -10.09 -12.22 -6.44
N ALA A 66 -10.58 -10.99 -6.33
CA ALA A 66 -11.68 -10.50 -7.16
C ALA A 66 -11.34 -10.60 -8.66
N THR A 67 -10.12 -10.20 -9.06
CA THR A 67 -9.69 -10.31 -10.46
C THR A 67 -9.64 -11.76 -10.92
N LYS A 68 -9.09 -12.68 -10.11
CA LYS A 68 -9.05 -14.12 -10.44
C LYS A 68 -10.45 -14.71 -10.61
N THR A 69 -11.38 -14.34 -9.72
CA THR A 69 -12.79 -14.79 -9.80
C THR A 69 -13.45 -14.25 -11.06
N PHE A 70 -13.22 -12.98 -11.40
CA PHE A 70 -13.73 -12.37 -12.64
C PHE A 70 -13.20 -13.09 -13.89
N LEU A 71 -11.87 -13.30 -13.99
CA LEU A 71 -11.27 -13.96 -15.14
C LEU A 71 -11.77 -15.40 -15.32
N LYS A 72 -11.95 -16.13 -14.22
CA LYS A 72 -12.52 -17.49 -14.26
C LYS A 72 -13.96 -17.48 -14.75
N LYS A 73 -14.78 -16.52 -14.28
CA LYS A 73 -16.20 -16.45 -14.61
C LYS A 73 -16.46 -15.97 -16.05
N GLU A 74 -15.82 -14.86 -16.44
CA GLU A 74 -16.14 -14.17 -17.71
C GLU A 74 -15.30 -14.71 -18.88
N PHE A 75 -14.05 -15.10 -18.65
CA PHE A 75 -13.15 -15.59 -19.69
C PHE A 75 -13.01 -17.10 -19.71
N ASN A 76 -13.55 -17.80 -18.71
CA ASN A 76 -13.44 -19.26 -18.55
C ASN A 76 -11.98 -19.75 -18.62
N VAL A 77 -11.05 -18.99 -18.02
CA VAL A 77 -9.62 -19.27 -18.06
C VAL A 77 -9.21 -20.15 -16.88
N ASP A 78 -8.42 -21.18 -17.18
CA ASP A 78 -7.78 -22.00 -16.15
C ASP A 78 -6.59 -21.24 -15.56
N LEU A 79 -6.71 -20.88 -14.27
CA LEU A 79 -5.71 -20.10 -13.55
C LEU A 79 -4.38 -20.84 -13.36
N SER A 80 -4.36 -22.20 -13.44
CA SER A 80 -3.14 -22.99 -13.33
C SER A 80 -2.24 -22.81 -14.55
N LYS A 81 -2.82 -22.64 -15.74
CA LYS A 81 -2.10 -22.41 -16.99
C LYS A 81 -1.43 -21.04 -17.05
N LEU A 82 -1.97 -20.05 -16.32
CA LEU A 82 -1.38 -18.69 -16.29
C LEU A 82 0.01 -18.66 -15.66
N PHE A 83 0.31 -19.59 -14.76
CA PHE A 83 1.65 -19.70 -14.18
C PHE A 83 2.69 -20.15 -15.22
N LEU A 84 2.31 -21.04 -16.12
CA LEU A 84 3.19 -21.53 -17.19
C LEU A 84 3.55 -20.42 -18.19
N ILE A 85 2.62 -19.54 -18.51
CA ILE A 85 2.87 -18.40 -19.44
C ILE A 85 3.98 -17.50 -18.90
N GLY A 86 3.96 -17.15 -17.62
CA GLY A 86 4.97 -16.31 -17.00
C GLY A 86 6.35 -16.98 -16.85
N SER A 87 6.47 -18.32 -16.98
CA SER A 87 7.74 -19.04 -16.95
C SER A 87 8.37 -19.22 -18.33
N THR A 88 7.57 -19.18 -19.39
CA THR A 88 8.04 -19.38 -20.77
C THR A 88 8.37 -18.09 -21.51
N GLN A 89 7.68 -16.99 -21.18
CA GLN A 89 7.84 -15.71 -21.85
C GLN A 89 7.74 -14.56 -20.86
N SER A 90 8.53 -13.49 -21.10
CA SER A 90 8.45 -12.29 -20.28
C SER A 90 7.06 -11.62 -20.36
N ILE A 91 6.47 -11.31 -19.22
CA ILE A 91 5.17 -10.63 -19.17
C ILE A 91 5.22 -9.21 -19.81
N TYR A 92 6.37 -8.56 -19.81
CA TYR A 92 6.58 -7.27 -20.45
C TYR A 92 6.63 -7.39 -21.97
N GLU A 93 7.20 -8.47 -22.47
CA GLU A 93 7.17 -8.84 -23.91
C GLU A 93 5.74 -9.06 -24.37
N LEU A 94 4.95 -9.88 -23.63
CA LEU A 94 3.53 -10.08 -23.91
C LEU A 94 2.74 -8.77 -23.92
N ARG A 95 3.01 -7.86 -22.98
CA ARG A 95 2.37 -6.55 -22.93
C ARG A 95 2.72 -5.69 -24.16
N THR A 96 3.93 -5.81 -24.68
CA THR A 96 4.36 -5.10 -25.90
C THR A 96 3.71 -5.72 -27.15
N LYS A 97 3.71 -7.05 -27.25
CA LYS A 97 3.05 -7.81 -28.31
C LYS A 97 1.56 -7.48 -28.41
N ALA A 98 0.87 -7.36 -27.26
CA ALA A 98 -0.54 -7.03 -27.20
C ALA A 98 -0.92 -5.64 -27.75
N LEU A 99 0.04 -4.74 -27.97
CA LEU A 99 -0.19 -3.43 -28.58
C LEU A 99 -0.30 -3.49 -30.12
N SER A 100 0.24 -4.54 -30.72
CA SER A 100 0.38 -4.65 -32.18
C SER A 100 -0.24 -5.90 -32.78
N SER A 101 -0.53 -6.92 -31.99
CA SER A 101 -1.05 -8.21 -32.44
C SER A 101 -2.12 -8.77 -31.51
N LEU A 102 -2.97 -9.65 -32.06
CA LEU A 102 -3.95 -10.40 -31.27
C LEU A 102 -3.21 -11.37 -30.33
N ILE A 103 -3.72 -11.47 -29.13
CA ILE A 103 -3.23 -12.37 -28.08
C ILE A 103 -4.32 -13.31 -27.61
N SER A 104 -3.95 -14.43 -27.02
CA SER A 104 -4.90 -15.40 -26.47
C SER A 104 -5.59 -14.87 -25.20
N LYS A 105 -6.72 -15.50 -24.82
CA LYS A 105 -7.44 -15.14 -23.58
C LYS A 105 -6.56 -15.38 -22.34
N GLU A 106 -5.75 -16.42 -22.37
CA GLU A 106 -4.81 -16.77 -21.33
C GLU A 106 -3.70 -15.72 -21.19
N GLU A 107 -3.07 -15.32 -22.32
CA GLU A 107 -2.05 -14.27 -22.37
C GLU A 107 -2.64 -12.93 -21.85
N LEU A 108 -3.82 -12.56 -22.30
CA LEU A 108 -4.52 -11.36 -21.82
C LEU A 108 -4.79 -11.42 -20.31
N SER A 109 -5.23 -12.58 -19.82
CA SER A 109 -5.49 -12.78 -18.39
C SER A 109 -4.23 -12.68 -17.55
N ALA A 110 -3.10 -13.19 -18.04
CA ALA A 110 -1.79 -13.03 -17.40
C ALA A 110 -1.37 -11.56 -17.33
N ILE A 111 -1.55 -10.80 -18.40
CA ILE A 111 -1.28 -9.35 -18.44
C ILE A 111 -2.15 -8.60 -17.42
N ILE A 112 -3.47 -8.88 -17.39
CA ILE A 112 -4.40 -8.24 -16.45
C ILE A 112 -3.97 -8.52 -15.00
N LEU A 113 -3.66 -9.77 -14.66
CA LEU A 113 -3.20 -10.13 -13.32
C LEU A 113 -1.89 -9.43 -12.94
N HIS A 114 -0.97 -9.33 -13.90
CA HIS A 114 0.28 -8.61 -13.68
C HIS A 114 0.04 -7.11 -13.39
N ILE A 115 -0.80 -6.45 -14.19
CA ILE A 115 -1.14 -5.03 -13.98
C ILE A 115 -1.81 -4.83 -12.62
N VAL A 116 -2.78 -5.67 -12.27
CA VAL A 116 -3.49 -5.60 -10.97
C VAL A 116 -2.56 -5.85 -9.79
N LYS A 117 -1.60 -6.76 -9.93
CA LYS A 117 -0.58 -7.06 -8.91
C LYS A 117 0.36 -5.87 -8.67
N HIS A 118 0.75 -5.17 -9.74
CA HIS A 118 1.71 -4.07 -9.74
C HIS A 118 1.07 -2.70 -9.90
N ARG A 119 -0.24 -2.59 -9.64
CA ARG A 119 -0.95 -1.30 -9.65
C ARG A 119 -0.19 -0.28 -8.81
N GLY A 120 0.17 0.85 -9.44
CA GLY A 120 0.81 1.98 -8.78
C GLY A 120 -0.08 2.69 -7.76
N TYR A 121 0.50 3.60 -7.04
CA TYR A 121 -0.18 4.50 -6.11
C TYR A 121 -0.73 5.71 -6.89
N ASP A 122 -1.83 6.28 -6.43
CA ASP A 122 -2.35 7.53 -6.98
C ASP A 122 -1.52 8.70 -6.46
N ASP A 123 -0.88 9.43 -7.38
CA ASP A 123 0.01 10.57 -7.09
C ASP A 123 -0.72 11.76 -6.47
N SER A 124 -2.05 11.77 -6.47
CA SER A 124 -2.85 12.88 -5.93
C SER A 124 -2.63 13.12 -4.44
N ALA A 125 -2.27 12.08 -3.69
CA ALA A 125 -1.96 12.17 -2.26
C ALA A 125 -0.54 12.69 -1.97
N LEU A 126 0.37 12.66 -2.95
CA LEU A 126 1.78 13.05 -2.80
C LEU A 126 2.04 14.54 -3.10
N LYS A 127 1.01 15.30 -3.47
CA LYS A 127 1.13 16.71 -3.87
C LYS A 127 1.70 17.62 -2.78
N ASN A 128 1.73 17.18 -1.54
CA ASN A 128 2.17 17.97 -0.38
C ASN A 128 3.48 17.47 0.26
N GLU A 129 4.16 16.45 -0.29
CA GLU A 129 5.36 15.91 0.31
C GLU A 129 6.58 16.08 -0.60
N ASN A 130 7.67 16.55 0.00
CA ASN A 130 9.07 16.64 -0.44
C ASN A 130 9.34 16.68 -1.96
N GLY A 131 9.92 17.80 -2.42
CA GLY A 131 10.30 18.04 -3.81
C GLY A 131 11.07 16.93 -4.51
N THR A 132 11.87 16.16 -3.79
CA THR A 132 12.64 15.01 -4.30
C THR A 132 11.77 13.87 -4.88
N ILE A 133 10.62 13.59 -4.28
CA ILE A 133 9.68 12.57 -4.78
C ILE A 133 9.00 13.06 -6.06
N ILE A 134 8.63 14.33 -6.09
CA ILE A 134 8.00 14.96 -7.27
C ILE A 134 8.99 14.98 -8.44
N GLU A 135 10.25 15.31 -8.20
CA GLU A 135 11.31 15.27 -9.23
C GLU A 135 11.52 13.86 -9.78
N ALA A 136 11.56 12.83 -8.93
CA ALA A 136 11.68 11.45 -9.36
C ALA A 136 10.48 10.99 -10.20
N LEU A 137 9.26 11.39 -9.83
CA LEU A 137 8.05 11.11 -10.58
C LEU A 137 8.06 11.80 -11.96
N ASN A 138 8.49 13.05 -12.02
CA ASN A 138 8.59 13.80 -13.29
C ASN A 138 9.63 13.18 -14.21
N LYS A 139 10.81 12.81 -13.72
CA LYS A 139 11.83 12.08 -14.48
C LYS A 139 11.30 10.76 -15.04
N ASN A 140 10.54 10.00 -14.24
CA ASN A 140 9.92 8.76 -14.69
C ASN A 140 8.84 9.02 -15.76
N LYS A 141 8.03 10.07 -15.62
CA LYS A 141 7.04 10.47 -16.63
C LYS A 141 7.72 10.84 -17.95
N GLU A 142 8.76 11.66 -17.91
CA GLU A 142 9.53 12.05 -19.11
C GLU A 142 10.18 10.84 -19.80
N ALA A 143 10.77 9.93 -19.02
CA ALA A 143 11.35 8.70 -19.57
C ALA A 143 10.29 7.81 -20.25
N MET A 144 9.05 7.80 -19.74
CA MET A 144 7.95 7.01 -20.31
C MET A 144 7.28 7.65 -21.53
N LEU A 145 7.38 8.97 -21.73
CA LEU A 145 6.76 9.66 -22.87
C LEU A 145 7.26 9.14 -24.24
N LYS A 146 8.46 8.57 -24.31
CA LYS A 146 9.06 7.98 -25.52
C LYS A 146 8.48 6.62 -25.90
N PHE A 147 7.65 6.03 -25.05
CA PHE A 147 7.12 4.67 -25.23
C PHE A 147 5.59 4.67 -25.24
N LYS A 148 5.00 3.75 -26.01
CA LYS A 148 3.53 3.61 -26.09
C LYS A 148 2.90 3.10 -24.79
N SER A 149 3.69 2.39 -23.97
CA SER A 149 3.21 1.86 -22.69
C SER A 149 4.35 1.62 -21.71
N VAL A 150 3.99 1.53 -20.42
CA VAL A 150 4.91 1.12 -19.36
C VAL A 150 5.50 -0.28 -19.63
N GLY A 151 4.73 -1.17 -20.24
CA GLY A 151 5.19 -2.51 -20.64
C GLY A 151 6.34 -2.46 -21.64
N GLU A 152 6.21 -1.64 -22.69
CA GLU A 152 7.23 -1.42 -23.69
C GLU A 152 8.51 -0.81 -23.10
N TYR A 153 8.36 0.19 -22.21
CA TYR A 153 9.49 0.79 -21.49
C TYR A 153 10.30 -0.27 -20.73
N PHE A 154 9.63 -1.11 -19.93
CA PHE A 154 10.33 -2.15 -19.17
C PHE A 154 10.90 -3.25 -20.05
N TYR A 155 10.21 -3.63 -21.12
CA TYR A 155 10.71 -4.63 -22.06
C TYR A 155 12.02 -4.19 -22.72
N LYS A 156 12.02 -3.01 -23.32
CA LYS A 156 13.22 -2.49 -24.03
C LYS A 156 14.40 -2.22 -23.10
N ASN A 157 14.14 -1.67 -21.91
CA ASN A 157 15.25 -1.26 -21.02
C ASN A 157 15.78 -2.36 -20.11
N PHE A 158 14.98 -3.36 -19.76
CA PHE A 158 15.35 -4.34 -18.74
C PHE A 158 15.28 -5.80 -19.19
N VAL A 159 14.60 -6.11 -20.26
CA VAL A 159 14.54 -7.47 -20.81
C VAL A 159 15.46 -7.60 -22.00
N GLN A 160 15.30 -6.80 -23.04
CA GLN A 160 16.19 -6.84 -24.22
C GLN A 160 17.66 -6.55 -23.90
N ASN A 161 17.95 -5.62 -22.99
CA ASN A 161 19.32 -5.30 -22.61
C ASN A 161 20.01 -6.32 -21.70
N LYS A 162 19.32 -7.40 -21.29
CA LYS A 162 19.92 -8.51 -20.52
C LYS A 162 20.28 -9.71 -21.41
N GLU A 163 19.85 -9.71 -22.66
CA GLU A 163 20.14 -10.75 -23.64
C GLU A 163 21.38 -10.43 -24.51
N VAL A 164 22.09 -9.33 -24.19
CA VAL A 164 23.41 -8.94 -24.72
C VAL A 164 24.41 -9.05 -23.55
#